data_0f6702e9a3141c04414aecad1e693285
#
_entry.id   0f6702e9a3141c04414aecad1e693285
#
_cell.length_a   1.000
_cell.length_b   1.000
_cell.length_c   1.000
_cell.angle_alpha   90.00
_cell.angle_beta   90.00
_cell.angle_gamma   90.00
#
_symmetry.space_group_name_H-M   'P 1'
#
loop_
_entity.id
_entity.type
_entity.pdbx_description
1 polymer ?
#
loop_
_entity_poly.entity_id
_entity_poly.type
_entity_poly.pdbx_seq_one_letter_code
_entity_poly.pdbx_strand_id
1 'polypeptide(L)'
;MTISSGLAMSWEEWHKHDAVALAELVRAKEVTAKQLCAQAAEAVTRIDPQIEAVLGLYDDVIADPDSNRPNREGLLYGVPILLKDLGSGLSGRRQESGSKLFKNHTVEATDPLIDN
;
A
#
# COMPACT_ATOMS: atom_id res chain seq x y z
N MET A 1 -4.23 24.99 -10.59
CA MET A 1 -4.41 24.03 -9.51
C MET A 1 -3.05 23.50 -9.09
N THR A 2 -2.59 23.89 -7.93
CA THR A 2 -1.28 23.46 -7.44
C THR A 2 -1.38 22.03 -6.97
N ILE A 3 -0.82 21.10 -7.74
CA ILE A 3 -0.56 19.75 -7.25
C ILE A 3 0.44 19.91 -6.10
N SER A 4 0.08 19.47 -4.91
CA SER A 4 1.00 19.38 -3.78
C SER A 4 2.26 18.66 -4.28
N SER A 5 3.40 19.31 -4.19
CA SER A 5 4.66 18.79 -4.73
C SER A 5 4.92 17.38 -4.21
N GLY A 6 4.82 16.39 -5.08
CA GLY A 6 5.10 14.98 -4.77
C GLY A 6 3.94 14.01 -4.91
N LEU A 7 2.70 14.45 -5.04
CA LEU A 7 1.58 13.54 -5.30
C LEU A 7 1.52 13.14 -6.77
N ALA A 8 1.07 11.90 -7.03
CA ALA A 8 0.94 11.38 -8.39
C ALA A 8 -0.13 12.13 -9.20
N MET A 9 -1.21 12.53 -8.53
CA MET A 9 -2.36 13.18 -9.16
C MET A 9 -3.19 13.94 -8.13
N SER A 10 -4.19 14.69 -8.60
CA SER A 10 -5.16 15.33 -7.71
C SER A 10 -6.04 14.29 -7.00
N TRP A 11 -6.63 14.66 -5.87
CA TRP A 11 -7.55 13.75 -5.16
C TRP A 11 -8.83 13.47 -5.96
N GLU A 12 -9.26 14.43 -6.79
CA GLU A 12 -10.38 14.22 -7.68
C GLU A 12 -10.08 13.16 -8.76
N GLU A 13 -8.87 13.17 -9.30
CA GLU A 13 -8.42 12.14 -10.23
C GLU A 13 -8.21 10.79 -9.54
N TRP A 14 -7.61 10.80 -8.35
CA TRP A 14 -7.34 9.60 -7.59
C TRP A 14 -8.59 8.72 -7.42
N HIS A 15 -9.71 9.31 -6.99
CA HIS A 15 -10.90 8.52 -6.72
C HIS A 15 -11.66 8.07 -7.98
N LYS A 16 -11.31 8.60 -9.16
CA LYS A 16 -11.87 8.15 -10.44
C LYS A 16 -11.19 6.90 -10.99
N HIS A 17 -10.01 6.57 -10.51
CA HIS A 17 -9.25 5.42 -10.97
C HIS A 17 -9.49 4.21 -10.06
N ASP A 18 -9.75 3.06 -10.67
CA ASP A 18 -9.68 1.79 -9.96
C ASP A 18 -8.24 1.23 -9.97
N ALA A 19 -8.03 0.08 -9.35
CA ALA A 19 -6.70 -0.52 -9.25
C ALA A 19 -6.10 -0.85 -10.62
N VAL A 20 -6.90 -1.31 -11.57
CA VAL A 20 -6.43 -1.63 -12.92
C VAL A 20 -5.98 -0.36 -13.64
N ALA A 21 -6.77 0.70 -13.57
CA ALA A 21 -6.42 1.99 -14.18
C ALA A 21 -5.14 2.58 -13.58
N LEU A 22 -4.95 2.50 -12.26
CA LEU A 22 -3.71 2.93 -11.61
C LEU A 22 -2.51 2.10 -12.09
N ALA A 23 -2.66 0.79 -12.21
CA ALA A 23 -1.60 -0.08 -12.71
C ALA A 23 -1.23 0.24 -14.17
N GLU A 24 -2.22 0.59 -14.98
CA GLU A 24 -1.98 1.01 -16.36
C GLU A 24 -1.18 2.31 -16.45
N LEU A 25 -1.46 3.29 -15.58
CA LEU A 25 -0.66 4.51 -15.51
C LEU A 25 0.80 4.23 -15.13
N VAL A 26 1.04 3.29 -14.23
CA VAL A 26 2.39 2.85 -13.87
C VAL A 26 3.08 2.19 -15.07
N ARG A 27 2.38 1.30 -15.76
CA ARG A 27 2.90 0.61 -16.95
C ARG A 27 3.22 1.58 -18.08
N ALA A 28 2.38 2.60 -18.26
CA ALA A 28 2.60 3.67 -19.23
C ALA A 28 3.68 4.66 -18.80
N LYS A 29 4.24 4.52 -17.60
CA LYS A 29 5.25 5.42 -17.00
C LYS A 29 4.74 6.87 -16.81
N GLU A 30 3.46 7.04 -16.71
CA GLU A 30 2.83 8.34 -16.40
C GLU A 30 2.95 8.68 -14.91
N VAL A 31 2.91 7.64 -14.06
CA VAL A 31 3.19 7.72 -12.62
C VAL A 31 4.10 6.56 -12.21
N THR A 32 4.73 6.69 -11.05
CA THR A 32 5.56 5.63 -10.48
C THR A 32 4.83 4.93 -9.32
N ALA A 33 5.20 3.67 -9.05
CA ALA A 33 4.73 2.95 -7.88
C ALA A 33 5.00 3.73 -6.59
N LYS A 34 6.18 4.36 -6.50
CA LYS A 34 6.56 5.20 -5.36
C LYS A 34 5.61 6.38 -5.15
N GLN A 35 5.22 7.06 -6.24
CA GLN A 35 4.27 8.17 -6.16
C GLN A 35 2.88 7.71 -5.72
N LEU A 36 2.41 6.55 -6.21
CA LEU A 36 1.12 5.99 -5.78
C LEU A 36 1.14 5.59 -4.31
N CYS A 37 2.21 4.94 -3.85
CA CYS A 37 2.37 4.58 -2.44
C CYS A 37 2.42 5.82 -1.53
N ALA A 38 3.14 6.86 -1.94
CA ALA A 38 3.21 8.11 -1.20
C ALA A 38 1.83 8.78 -1.11
N GLN A 39 1.07 8.77 -2.19
CA GLN A 39 -0.27 9.34 -2.20
C GLN A 39 -1.23 8.55 -1.32
N ALA A 40 -1.19 7.22 -1.35
CA ALA A 40 -1.99 6.39 -0.45
C ALA A 40 -1.64 6.64 1.02
N ALA A 41 -0.35 6.75 1.35
CA ALA A 41 0.11 7.07 2.70
C ALA A 41 -0.38 8.44 3.17
N GLU A 42 -0.37 9.43 2.28
CA GLU A 42 -0.91 10.76 2.56
C GLU A 42 -2.43 10.70 2.85
N ALA A 43 -3.18 9.92 2.07
CA ALA A 43 -4.61 9.71 2.31
C ALA A 43 -4.86 9.09 3.69
N VAL A 44 -4.10 8.06 4.05
CA VAL A 44 -4.19 7.44 5.39
C VAL A 44 -3.90 8.47 6.47
N THR A 45 -2.82 9.23 6.35
CA THR A 45 -2.42 10.24 7.33
C THR A 45 -3.52 11.28 7.56
N ARG A 46 -4.23 11.68 6.51
CA ARG A 46 -5.31 12.67 6.61
C ARG A 46 -6.60 12.13 7.18
N ILE A 47 -6.94 10.88 6.87
CA ILE A 47 -8.28 10.34 7.15
C ILE A 47 -8.29 9.45 8.39
N ASP A 48 -7.22 8.68 8.62
CA ASP A 48 -7.18 7.69 9.69
C ASP A 48 -7.41 8.25 11.11
N PRO A 49 -6.98 9.47 11.46
CA PRO A 49 -7.31 10.05 12.76
C PRO A 49 -8.82 10.13 13.05
N GLN A 50 -9.67 10.11 12.02
CA GLN A 50 -11.11 10.15 12.14
C GLN A 50 -11.77 8.77 12.18
N ILE A 51 -11.15 7.75 11.60
CA ILE A 51 -11.75 6.42 11.43
C ILE A 51 -11.00 5.30 12.15
N GLU A 52 -9.73 5.51 12.50
CA GLU A 52 -8.89 4.54 13.22
C GLU A 52 -8.93 3.14 12.58
N ALA A 53 -8.78 3.09 11.25
CA ALA A 53 -8.88 1.85 10.48
C ALA A 53 -7.51 1.23 10.15
N VAL A 54 -6.43 2.01 10.21
CA VAL A 54 -5.08 1.59 9.80
C VAL A 54 -4.16 1.54 11.01
N LEU A 55 -3.62 0.36 11.31
CA LEU A 55 -2.73 0.16 12.45
C LEU A 55 -1.34 0.75 12.24
N GLY A 56 -0.90 0.87 11.01
CA GLY A 56 0.41 1.43 10.68
C GLY A 56 0.71 1.35 9.20
N LEU A 57 1.76 2.03 8.80
CA LEU A 57 2.26 2.07 7.43
C LEU A 57 3.62 1.37 7.37
N TYR A 58 3.91 0.72 6.25
CA TYR A 58 5.23 0.14 5.99
C TYR A 58 6.12 1.19 5.32
N ASP A 59 6.79 1.99 6.14
CA ASP A 59 7.61 3.13 5.67
C ASP A 59 8.71 2.71 4.69
N ASP A 60 9.29 1.54 4.88
CA ASP A 60 10.29 0.98 3.97
C ASP A 60 9.71 0.67 2.59
N VAL A 61 8.48 0.16 2.52
CA VAL A 61 7.78 -0.10 1.25
C VAL A 61 7.37 1.21 0.57
N ILE A 62 6.91 2.18 1.34
CA ILE A 62 6.55 3.50 0.80
C ILE A 62 7.78 4.19 0.21
N ALA A 63 8.93 4.08 0.87
CA ALA A 63 10.18 4.65 0.40
C ALA A 63 10.71 3.93 -0.85
N ASP A 64 10.56 2.61 -0.91
CA ASP A 64 10.99 1.76 -2.02
C ASP A 64 10.01 0.61 -2.24
N PRO A 65 8.97 0.79 -3.07
CA PRO A 65 7.98 -0.25 -3.35
C PRO A 65 8.55 -1.53 -3.95
N ASP A 66 9.72 -1.47 -4.56
CA ASP A 66 10.39 -2.64 -5.13
C ASP A 66 11.23 -3.43 -4.11
N SER A 67 11.35 -2.96 -2.87
CA SER A 67 12.15 -3.61 -1.83
C SER A 67 11.70 -5.05 -1.51
N ASN A 68 10.41 -5.34 -1.67
CA ASN A 68 9.83 -6.68 -1.47
C ASN A 68 9.80 -7.53 -2.76
N ARG A 69 10.49 -7.10 -3.80
CA ARG A 69 10.60 -7.80 -5.10
C ARG A 69 9.22 -8.17 -5.68
N PRO A 70 8.33 -7.20 -5.89
CA PRO A 70 7.02 -7.46 -6.47
C PRO A 70 7.15 -7.99 -7.90
N ASN A 71 6.13 -8.71 -8.37
CA ASN A 71 6.03 -9.11 -9.76
C ASN A 71 5.77 -7.90 -10.66
N ARG A 72 6.79 -7.40 -11.34
CA ARG A 72 6.70 -6.22 -12.20
C ARG A 72 5.81 -6.41 -13.42
N GLU A 73 5.55 -7.67 -13.81
CA GLU A 73 4.66 -8.02 -14.92
C GLU A 73 3.24 -8.31 -14.45
N GLY A 74 3.00 -8.24 -13.14
CA GLY A 74 1.69 -8.43 -12.55
C GLY A 74 0.70 -7.36 -13.00
N LEU A 75 -0.56 -7.76 -13.17
CA LEU A 75 -1.63 -6.87 -13.62
C LEU A 75 -1.80 -5.63 -12.74
N LEU A 76 -1.55 -5.77 -11.44
CA LEU A 76 -1.72 -4.71 -10.44
C LEU A 76 -0.39 -4.17 -9.92
N TYR A 77 0.71 -4.37 -10.66
CA TYR A 77 2.00 -3.85 -10.24
C TYR A 77 1.95 -2.34 -9.98
N GLY A 78 2.50 -1.95 -8.83
CA GLY A 78 2.61 -0.55 -8.42
C GLY A 78 1.39 0.02 -7.70
N VAL A 79 0.31 -0.74 -7.61
CA VAL A 79 -0.90 -0.31 -6.89
C VAL A 79 -0.73 -0.54 -5.39
N PRO A 80 -0.88 0.50 -4.55
CA PRO A 80 -0.83 0.33 -3.10
C PRO A 80 -2.06 -0.41 -2.59
N ILE A 81 -1.86 -1.31 -1.63
CA ILE A 81 -2.92 -2.05 -0.95
C ILE A 81 -2.76 -1.97 0.55
N LEU A 82 -3.84 -2.25 1.27
CA LEU A 82 -3.82 -2.46 2.71
C LEU A 82 -3.94 -3.95 3.01
N LEU A 83 -3.11 -4.45 3.91
CA LEU A 83 -3.19 -5.82 4.40
C LEU A 83 -4.01 -5.86 5.68
N LYS A 84 -4.86 -6.86 5.81
CA LYS A 84 -5.64 -7.07 7.01
C LYS A 84 -4.75 -7.64 8.13
N ASP A 85 -5.00 -7.22 9.36
CA ASP A 85 -4.30 -7.71 10.57
C ASP A 85 -4.74 -9.12 10.99
N LEU A 86 -5.39 -9.85 10.10
CA LEU A 86 -5.85 -11.22 10.32
C LEU A 86 -5.81 -11.99 9.01
N GLY A 87 -5.19 -13.16 9.02
CA GLY A 87 -5.14 -14.04 7.86
C GLY A 87 -3.88 -13.83 7.03
N SER A 88 -4.02 -13.30 5.83
CA SER A 88 -2.91 -13.14 4.88
C SER A 88 -1.84 -12.19 5.41
N GLY A 89 -0.64 -12.70 5.60
CA GLY A 89 0.46 -11.96 6.20
C GLY A 89 1.68 -11.84 5.31
N LEU A 90 2.49 -10.84 5.61
CA LEU A 90 3.78 -10.57 4.97
C LEU A 90 4.90 -10.90 5.97
N SER A 91 5.86 -11.74 5.55
CA SER A 91 6.99 -12.17 6.39
C SER A 91 7.70 -11.01 7.08
N GLY A 92 7.98 -11.17 8.36
CA GLY A 92 8.66 -10.16 9.18
C GLY A 92 7.77 -9.03 9.66
N ARG A 93 6.51 -8.97 9.23
CA ARG A 93 5.56 -7.94 9.65
C ARG A 93 4.71 -8.42 10.81
N ARG A 94 4.36 -7.48 11.67
CA ARG A 94 3.49 -7.75 12.81
C ARG A 94 2.06 -8.05 12.35
N GLN A 95 1.46 -9.07 12.93
CA GLN A 95 0.06 -9.42 12.73
C GLN A 95 -0.49 -9.93 14.06
N GLU A 96 -1.38 -9.17 14.66
CA GLU A 96 -1.84 -9.41 16.04
C GLU A 96 -3.29 -9.87 16.12
N SER A 97 -3.97 -9.97 14.99
CA SER A 97 -5.36 -10.49 14.89
C SER A 97 -6.36 -9.78 15.83
N GLY A 98 -6.08 -8.53 16.20
CA GLY A 98 -6.91 -7.78 17.15
C GLY A 98 -6.93 -8.34 18.57
N SER A 99 -6.00 -9.23 18.91
CA SER A 99 -5.96 -9.92 20.21
C SER A 99 -4.72 -9.60 21.00
N LYS A 100 -4.89 -9.29 22.29
CA LYS A 100 -3.78 -9.09 23.22
C LYS A 100 -2.90 -10.34 23.38
N LEU A 101 -3.47 -11.53 23.13
CA LEU A 101 -2.75 -12.79 23.17
C LEU A 101 -1.64 -12.85 22.12
N PHE A 102 -1.87 -12.24 20.96
CA PHE A 102 -0.91 -12.21 19.85
C PHE A 102 -0.10 -10.93 19.77
N LYS A 103 -0.05 -10.16 20.86
CA LYS A 103 0.73 -8.93 20.89
C LYS A 103 2.17 -9.19 20.49
N ASN A 104 2.68 -8.36 19.56
CA ASN A 104 4.03 -8.44 18.98
C ASN A 104 4.30 -9.72 18.17
N HIS A 105 3.27 -10.50 17.84
CA HIS A 105 3.43 -11.63 16.92
C HIS A 105 3.86 -11.14 15.53
N THR A 106 4.88 -11.77 14.96
CA THR A 106 5.36 -11.51 13.60
C THR A 106 5.10 -12.71 12.71
N VAL A 107 4.78 -12.44 11.45
CA VAL A 107 4.55 -13.48 10.44
C VAL A 107 5.88 -14.10 10.02
N GLU A 108 5.97 -15.43 10.04
CA GLU A 108 7.19 -16.16 9.66
C GLU A 108 7.37 -16.25 8.14
N ALA A 109 6.29 -16.52 7.42
CA ALA A 109 6.32 -16.71 5.98
C ALA A 109 5.20 -15.90 5.31
N THR A 110 5.51 -15.30 4.17
CA THR A 110 4.51 -14.58 3.37
C THR A 110 3.46 -15.55 2.85
N ASP A 111 2.19 -15.18 3.03
CA ASP A 111 1.07 -15.92 2.48
C ASP A 111 1.15 -15.93 0.93
N PRO A 112 0.88 -17.08 0.27
CA PRO A 112 0.93 -17.16 -1.19
C PRO A 112 0.05 -16.14 -1.92
N LEU A 113 -1.07 -15.74 -1.33
CA LEU A 113 -1.93 -14.69 -1.90
C LEU A 113 -1.20 -13.34 -1.95
N ILE A 114 -0.34 -13.07 -0.99
CA ILE A 114 0.43 -11.81 -0.90
C ILE A 114 1.68 -11.86 -1.77
N ASP A 115 2.22 -13.07 -1.99
CA ASP A 115 3.46 -13.28 -2.75
C ASP A 115 3.23 -13.20 -4.28
N ASN A 116 2.01 -13.30 -4.74
CA ASN A 116 1.63 -13.17 -6.14
C ASN A 116 1.38 -11.71 -6.54
#